data_2c0dd3554f8c944b148ffc476f07f6c3
#
_entry.id   2c0dd3554f8c944b148ffc476f07f6c3
#
_cell.length_a   1.000
_cell.length_b   1.000
_cell.length_c   1.000
_cell.angle_alpha   90.00
_cell.angle_beta   90.00
_cell.angle_gamma   90.00
#
_symmetry.space_group_name_H-M   'P 1'
#
loop_
_entity.id
_entity.type
_entity.pdbx_description
1 polymer ?
#
loop_
_entity_poly.entity_id
_entity_poly.type
_entity_poly.pdbx_seq_one_letter_code
_entity_poly.pdbx_strand_id
1 'polypeptide(L)'
;KTLHILKDTALYGHITDTDGTVLKNRVRQSVANDPDSCPATLFDDLEDDVVAISSAKNKFVVLCEKSLYRTEGSFDETGRGFLKHEKIADVGCVSANSVVRTEFGVFFAGNNGFYFSDGYQAQRISGKLENSYKKLIGLTAQKKRIYGTYDAQNRRAWWGVQEDTNSLENDTA
;
A
#
# COMPACT_ATOMS: atom_id res chain seq x y z
N LYS A 1 -3.54 5.95 -9.20
CA LYS A 1 -4.90 5.69 -8.70
C LYS A 1 -4.95 4.30 -8.08
N THR A 2 -5.44 4.21 -6.88
CA THR A 2 -5.61 2.93 -6.16
C THR A 2 -7.01 2.87 -5.56
N LEU A 3 -7.57 1.67 -5.52
CA LEU A 3 -8.90 1.39 -5.00
C LEU A 3 -8.85 0.09 -4.22
N HIS A 4 -9.52 0.06 -3.08
CA HIS A 4 -9.78 -1.18 -2.35
C HIS A 4 -11.19 -1.17 -1.76
N ILE A 5 -11.86 -2.32 -1.81
CA ILE A 5 -13.19 -2.50 -1.21
C ILE A 5 -13.04 -3.42 -0.01
N LEU A 6 -13.59 -3.02 1.11
CA LEU A 6 -13.66 -3.79 2.33
C LEU A 6 -15.07 -3.73 2.89
N LYS A 7 -15.73 -4.90 3.03
CA LYS A 7 -17.15 -4.97 3.34
C LYS A 7 -17.95 -4.14 2.33
N ASP A 8 -18.65 -3.15 2.81
CA ASP A 8 -19.62 -2.35 2.07
C ASP A 8 -19.07 -0.97 1.67
N THR A 9 -17.78 -0.74 1.86
CA THR A 9 -17.16 0.58 1.63
C THR A 9 -15.98 0.47 0.68
N ALA A 10 -15.92 1.39 -0.28
CA ALA A 10 -14.75 1.57 -1.13
C ALA A 10 -13.88 2.73 -0.63
N LEU A 11 -12.57 2.55 -0.68
CA LEU A 11 -11.58 3.56 -0.38
C LEU A 11 -10.73 3.82 -1.63
N TYR A 12 -10.67 5.09 -2.04
CA TYR A 12 -9.97 5.55 -3.22
C TYR A 12 -8.77 6.40 -2.81
N GLY A 13 -7.61 6.15 -3.37
CA GLY A 13 -6.41 6.95 -3.10
C GLY A 13 -5.70 7.39 -4.37
N HIS A 14 -4.86 8.42 -4.25
CA HIS A 14 -4.14 9.03 -5.35
C HIS A 14 -5.12 9.45 -6.46
N ILE A 15 -5.95 10.44 -6.16
CA ILE A 15 -7.12 10.82 -6.96
C ILE A 15 -6.73 11.89 -7.98
N THR A 16 -7.39 11.88 -9.13
CA THR A 16 -7.41 13.03 -10.05
C THR A 16 -8.78 13.66 -9.98
N ASP A 17 -8.84 14.94 -9.65
CA ASP A 17 -10.10 15.68 -9.55
C ASP A 17 -10.65 16.00 -10.95
N THR A 18 -11.87 16.52 -11.02
CA THR A 18 -12.58 16.87 -12.28
C THR A 18 -11.90 17.95 -13.09
N ASP A 19 -11.13 18.83 -12.44
CA ASP A 19 -10.32 19.86 -13.08
C ASP A 19 -8.95 19.38 -13.59
N GLY A 20 -8.65 18.08 -13.40
CA GLY A 20 -7.38 17.47 -13.77
C GLY A 20 -6.29 17.54 -12.68
N THR A 21 -6.55 18.19 -11.55
CA THR A 21 -5.62 18.26 -10.43
C THR A 21 -5.37 16.87 -9.82
N VAL A 22 -4.11 16.49 -9.69
CA VAL A 22 -3.72 15.21 -9.09
C VAL A 22 -3.47 15.37 -7.60
N LEU A 23 -4.32 14.74 -6.79
CA LEU A 23 -4.27 14.76 -5.33
C LEU A 23 -3.69 13.42 -4.85
N LYS A 24 -2.37 13.34 -4.78
CA LYS A 24 -1.65 12.09 -4.54
C LYS A 24 -1.79 11.60 -3.10
N ASN A 25 -1.87 12.51 -2.15
CA ASN A 25 -1.99 12.25 -0.71
C ASN A 25 -3.44 12.11 -0.25
N ARG A 26 -4.42 12.32 -1.15
CA ARG A 26 -5.84 12.28 -0.80
C ARG A 26 -6.41 10.87 -0.85
N VAL A 27 -7.17 10.55 0.18
CA VAL A 27 -8.01 9.37 0.27
C VAL A 27 -9.47 9.81 0.33
N ARG A 28 -10.33 9.23 -0.52
CA ARG A 28 -11.79 9.40 -0.50
C ARG A 28 -12.46 8.08 -0.16
N GLN A 29 -13.55 8.15 0.58
CA GLN A 29 -14.38 6.99 0.87
C GLN A 29 -15.74 7.08 0.19
N SER A 30 -16.31 5.93 -0.14
CA SER A 30 -17.72 5.84 -0.55
C SER A 30 -18.66 5.88 0.65
N VAL A 31 -19.93 6.09 0.37
CA VAL A 31 -21.00 5.77 1.31
C VAL A 31 -21.02 4.24 1.53
N ALA A 32 -21.37 3.79 2.72
CA ALA A 32 -21.53 2.35 2.98
C ALA A 32 -22.66 1.77 2.10
N ASN A 33 -22.46 0.56 1.61
CA ASN A 33 -23.35 -0.13 0.66
C ASN A 33 -23.53 0.53 -0.73
N ASP A 34 -22.83 1.63 -0.99
CA ASP A 34 -22.85 2.30 -2.29
C ASP A 34 -21.43 2.72 -2.71
N PRO A 35 -20.64 1.79 -3.25
CA PRO A 35 -19.26 2.07 -3.63
C PRO A 35 -19.12 3.13 -4.72
N ASP A 36 -20.14 3.35 -5.54
CA ASP A 36 -20.11 4.35 -6.61
C ASP A 36 -20.42 5.75 -6.10
N SER A 37 -21.02 5.87 -4.91
CA SER A 37 -21.33 7.15 -4.27
C SER A 37 -20.16 7.63 -3.43
N CYS A 38 -19.39 8.56 -3.97
CA CYS A 38 -18.20 9.15 -3.34
C CYS A 38 -18.42 10.66 -3.10
N PRO A 39 -19.09 11.06 -2.00
CA PRO A 39 -19.31 12.47 -1.70
C PRO A 39 -17.98 13.25 -1.63
N ALA A 40 -18.01 14.48 -2.18
CA ALA A 40 -16.82 15.33 -2.20
C ALA A 40 -16.32 15.72 -0.79
N THR A 41 -17.16 15.58 0.22
CA THR A 41 -16.86 15.90 1.62
C THR A 41 -16.26 14.74 2.41
N LEU A 42 -16.31 13.50 1.89
CA LEU A 42 -15.78 12.31 2.55
C LEU A 42 -14.35 12.03 2.07
N PHE A 43 -13.41 12.84 2.51
CA PHE A 43 -11.99 12.66 2.19
C PHE A 43 -11.11 12.98 3.41
N ASP A 44 -9.89 12.47 3.36
CA ASP A 44 -8.80 12.81 4.26
C ASP A 44 -7.52 13.04 3.46
N ASP A 45 -6.75 14.06 3.81
CA ASP A 45 -5.44 14.35 3.20
C ASP A 45 -4.34 13.88 4.14
N LEU A 46 -3.59 12.88 3.70
CA LEU A 46 -2.52 12.27 4.45
C LEU A 46 -1.22 13.09 4.36
N GLU A 47 -0.24 12.76 5.19
CA GLU A 47 1.04 13.50 5.23
C GLU A 47 1.91 13.27 3.98
N ASP A 48 1.75 12.11 3.30
CA ASP A 48 2.53 11.78 2.11
C ASP A 48 1.73 11.05 1.03
N ASP A 49 2.35 10.83 -0.13
CA ASP A 49 1.70 10.31 -1.33
C ASP A 49 1.23 8.85 -1.13
N VAL A 50 -0.02 8.58 -1.44
CA VAL A 50 -0.63 7.24 -1.39
C VAL A 50 -0.09 6.38 -2.53
N VAL A 51 0.49 5.24 -2.20
CA VAL A 51 1.01 4.25 -3.15
C VAL A 51 -0.02 3.16 -3.40
N ALA A 52 -0.59 2.60 -2.34
CA ALA A 52 -1.57 1.52 -2.44
C ALA A 52 -2.55 1.55 -1.26
N ILE A 53 -3.71 0.94 -1.47
CA ILE A 53 -4.67 0.65 -0.42
C ILE A 53 -4.90 -0.85 -0.39
N SER A 54 -4.95 -1.43 0.79
CA SER A 54 -5.22 -2.84 1.03
C SER A 54 -6.04 -3.00 2.31
N SER A 55 -6.19 -4.22 2.80
CA SER A 55 -6.84 -4.47 4.08
C SER A 55 -6.12 -5.56 4.88
N ALA A 56 -6.04 -5.34 6.18
CA ALA A 56 -5.60 -6.32 7.16
C ALA A 56 -6.73 -6.59 8.13
N LYS A 57 -7.14 -7.86 8.25
CA LYS A 57 -8.33 -8.22 9.02
C LYS A 57 -9.55 -7.43 8.52
N ASN A 58 -10.16 -6.63 9.38
CA ASN A 58 -11.37 -5.84 9.08
C ASN A 58 -11.09 -4.32 8.97
N LYS A 59 -9.85 -3.93 8.71
CA LYS A 59 -9.44 -2.52 8.59
C LYS A 59 -8.77 -2.26 7.26
N PHE A 60 -9.01 -1.11 6.68
CA PHE A 60 -8.17 -0.66 5.58
C PHE A 60 -6.77 -0.33 6.08
N VAL A 61 -5.80 -0.59 5.23
CA VAL A 61 -4.41 -0.21 5.41
C VAL A 61 -4.02 0.63 4.20
N VAL A 62 -3.69 1.89 4.43
CA VAL A 62 -3.23 2.82 3.40
C VAL A 62 -1.71 2.87 3.46
N LEU A 63 -1.08 2.47 2.35
CA LEU A 63 0.36 2.43 2.20
C LEU A 63 0.78 3.68 1.42
N CYS A 64 1.52 4.57 2.08
CA CYS A 64 2.09 5.76 1.48
C CYS A 64 3.58 5.58 1.15
N GLU A 65 4.23 6.57 0.57
CA GLU A 65 5.67 6.48 0.20
C GLU A 65 6.60 6.35 1.41
N LYS A 66 6.23 6.94 2.56
CA LYS A 66 7.07 6.98 3.77
C LYS A 66 6.36 6.51 5.02
N SER A 67 5.05 6.36 4.99
CA SER A 67 4.21 6.05 6.14
C SER A 67 3.16 5.00 5.84
N LEU A 68 2.63 4.42 6.89
CA LEU A 68 1.56 3.44 6.88
C LEU A 68 0.43 3.91 7.79
N TYR A 69 -0.80 3.89 7.28
CA TYR A 69 -2.00 4.27 8.02
C TYR A 69 -2.97 3.11 8.11
N ARG A 70 -3.72 3.07 9.20
CA ARG A 70 -4.93 2.25 9.31
C ARG A 70 -6.15 3.14 9.33
N THR A 71 -7.30 2.60 8.96
CA THR A 71 -8.56 3.31 9.13
C THR A 71 -9.17 3.01 10.49
N GLU A 72 -9.63 4.07 11.14
CA GLU A 72 -10.48 4.01 12.31
C GLU A 72 -11.79 4.73 12.02
N GLY A 73 -12.87 4.26 12.58
CA GLY A 73 -14.18 4.88 12.44
C GLY A 73 -15.30 3.87 12.30
N SER A 74 -16.51 4.37 12.37
CA SER A 74 -17.72 3.60 12.21
C SER A 74 -18.71 4.40 11.35
N PHE A 75 -19.58 3.68 10.67
CA PHE A 75 -20.72 4.26 9.97
C PHE A 75 -21.94 4.24 10.88
N ASP A 76 -22.77 5.26 10.76
CA ASP A 76 -24.09 5.28 11.39
C ASP A 76 -25.07 4.34 10.64
N GLU A 77 -26.27 4.21 11.16
CA GLU A 77 -27.32 3.38 10.57
C GLU A 77 -27.74 3.83 9.16
N THR A 78 -27.42 5.07 8.78
CA THR A 78 -27.69 5.64 7.45
C THR A 78 -26.56 5.41 6.47
N GLY A 79 -25.50 4.71 6.86
CA GLY A 79 -24.30 4.49 6.07
C GLY A 79 -23.42 5.74 5.95
N ARG A 80 -23.71 6.78 6.74
CA ARG A 80 -22.87 7.97 6.84
C ARG A 80 -21.88 7.82 7.98
N GLY A 81 -20.68 8.12 7.72
CA GLY A 81 -19.60 8.06 8.70
C GLY A 81 -18.31 8.52 8.06
N PHE A 82 -17.38 8.90 8.86
CA PHE A 82 -16.07 9.34 8.39
C PHE A 82 -15.01 8.37 8.89
N LEU A 83 -14.25 7.80 7.95
CA LEU A 83 -13.09 6.99 8.28
C LEU A 83 -11.91 7.92 8.56
N LYS A 84 -11.43 7.89 9.79
CA LYS A 84 -10.21 8.58 10.17
C LYS A 84 -9.01 7.68 9.94
N HIS A 85 -7.95 8.24 9.39
CA HIS A 85 -6.70 7.54 9.14
C HIS A 85 -5.71 7.81 10.27
N GLU A 86 -5.29 6.76 10.94
CA GLU A 86 -4.29 6.82 12.01
C GLU A 86 -2.97 6.26 11.51
N LYS A 87 -1.90 7.04 11.64
CA LYS A 87 -0.54 6.62 11.30
C LYS A 87 -0.06 5.56 12.30
N ILE A 88 0.34 4.40 11.77
CA ILE A 88 0.77 3.25 12.58
C ILE A 88 2.27 2.95 12.45
N ALA A 89 2.93 3.46 11.41
CA ALA A 89 4.36 3.28 11.22
C ALA A 89 4.96 4.33 10.28
N ASP A 90 6.23 4.67 10.49
CA ASP A 90 7.06 5.48 9.59
C ASP A 90 7.81 4.59 8.58
N VAL A 91 7.04 3.74 7.91
CA VAL A 91 7.53 2.82 6.88
C VAL A 91 6.59 2.89 5.70
N GLY A 92 7.15 3.23 4.54
CA GLY A 92 6.37 3.35 3.31
C GLY A 92 6.54 2.17 2.37
N CYS A 93 5.68 2.15 1.36
CA CYS A 93 5.64 1.18 0.28
C CYS A 93 6.28 1.78 -0.98
N VAL A 94 7.15 1.02 -1.65
CA VAL A 94 7.85 1.50 -2.86
C VAL A 94 7.12 1.16 -4.15
N SER A 95 6.24 0.17 -4.13
CA SER A 95 5.49 -0.29 -5.31
C SER A 95 4.12 -0.83 -4.93
N ALA A 96 3.08 -0.32 -5.57
CA ALA A 96 1.72 -0.83 -5.39
C ALA A 96 1.61 -2.33 -5.74
N ASN A 97 2.35 -2.77 -6.77
CA ASN A 97 2.36 -4.15 -7.21
C ASN A 97 3.08 -5.10 -6.23
N SER A 98 3.86 -4.56 -5.28
CA SER A 98 4.52 -5.36 -4.24
C SER A 98 3.59 -5.72 -3.08
N VAL A 99 2.40 -5.13 -3.03
CA VAL A 99 1.45 -5.32 -1.93
C VAL A 99 0.74 -6.66 -2.07
N VAL A 100 0.95 -7.53 -1.10
CA VAL A 100 0.39 -8.88 -1.07
C VAL A 100 -0.52 -9.00 0.14
N ARG A 101 -1.82 -9.16 -0.10
CA ARG A 101 -2.81 -9.39 0.95
C ARG A 101 -2.91 -10.86 1.29
N THR A 102 -2.96 -11.15 2.57
CA THR A 102 -3.18 -12.50 3.13
C THR A 102 -4.25 -12.47 4.21
N GLU A 103 -4.65 -13.65 4.70
CA GLU A 103 -5.55 -13.76 5.85
C GLU A 103 -4.97 -13.17 7.15
N PHE A 104 -3.64 -13.09 7.27
CA PHE A 104 -2.96 -12.59 8.48
C PHE A 104 -2.75 -11.08 8.45
N GLY A 105 -2.65 -10.48 7.26
CA GLY A 105 -2.34 -9.08 7.06
C GLY A 105 -1.79 -8.80 5.68
N VAL A 106 -1.00 -7.75 5.57
CA VAL A 106 -0.47 -7.23 4.31
C VAL A 106 1.04 -7.28 4.32
N PHE A 107 1.61 -7.88 3.30
CA PHE A 107 3.04 -7.84 3.02
C PHE A 107 3.32 -6.80 1.94
N PHE A 108 4.45 -6.12 2.01
CA PHE A 108 4.84 -5.11 1.01
C PHE A 108 6.34 -4.86 0.98
N ALA A 109 6.82 -4.31 -0.13
CA ALA A 109 8.20 -3.86 -0.27
C ALA A 109 8.32 -2.41 0.20
N GLY A 110 9.21 -2.15 1.13
CA GLY A 110 9.59 -0.82 1.59
C GLY A 110 10.97 -0.41 1.09
N ASN A 111 11.45 0.77 1.52
CA ASN A 111 12.73 1.29 1.08
C ASN A 111 13.94 0.43 1.50
N ASN A 112 13.85 -0.24 2.64
CA ASN A 112 14.96 -0.96 3.26
C ASN A 112 14.73 -2.47 3.37
N GLY A 113 13.72 -3.01 2.69
CA GLY A 113 13.39 -4.43 2.75
C GLY A 113 11.90 -4.71 2.63
N PHE A 114 11.54 -5.95 2.92
CA PHE A 114 10.13 -6.38 2.95
C PHE A 114 9.57 -6.26 4.36
N TYR A 115 8.31 -5.89 4.44
CA TYR A 115 7.57 -5.64 5.67
C TYR A 115 6.26 -6.41 5.69
N PHE A 116 5.79 -6.68 6.89
CA PHE A 116 4.48 -7.21 7.18
C PHE A 116 3.72 -6.25 8.11
N SER A 117 2.44 -6.05 7.86
CA SER A 117 1.55 -5.32 8.76
C SER A 117 0.26 -6.11 9.00
N ASP A 118 -0.11 -6.21 10.26
CA ASP A 118 -1.40 -6.76 10.69
C ASP A 118 -2.51 -5.69 10.80
N GLY A 119 -2.20 -4.45 10.38
CA GLY A 119 -3.07 -3.29 10.50
C GLY A 119 -2.94 -2.51 11.80
N TYR A 120 -2.03 -2.90 12.70
CA TYR A 120 -1.75 -2.19 13.95
C TYR A 120 -0.29 -1.74 14.06
N GLN A 121 0.59 -2.47 13.46
CA GLN A 121 2.02 -2.18 13.42
C GLN A 121 2.63 -2.66 12.10
N ALA A 122 3.85 -2.24 11.81
CA ALA A 122 4.64 -2.76 10.71
C ALA A 122 5.91 -3.41 11.24
N GLN A 123 6.18 -4.62 10.79
CA GLN A 123 7.37 -5.38 11.16
C GLN A 123 8.21 -5.69 9.92
N ARG A 124 9.51 -5.45 10.00
CA ARG A 124 10.44 -5.85 8.95
C ARG A 124 10.71 -7.35 9.00
N ILE A 125 10.49 -8.03 7.88
CA ILE A 125 10.66 -9.49 7.78
C ILE A 125 11.95 -9.91 7.06
N SER A 126 12.59 -9.00 6.35
CA SER A 126 13.77 -9.26 5.51
C SER A 126 15.10 -8.89 6.16
N GLY A 127 15.21 -8.89 7.49
CA GLY A 127 16.42 -8.42 8.19
C GLY A 127 17.72 -9.09 7.75
N LYS A 128 17.67 -10.39 7.43
CA LYS A 128 18.83 -11.15 6.94
C LYS A 128 19.20 -10.88 5.47
N LEU A 129 18.31 -10.28 4.70
CA LEU A 129 18.46 -10.04 3.26
C LEU A 129 18.78 -8.56 2.93
N GLU A 130 19.10 -7.74 3.92
CA GLU A 130 19.25 -6.30 3.73
C GLU A 130 20.28 -5.92 2.67
N ASN A 131 21.44 -6.56 2.71
CA ASN A 131 22.51 -6.27 1.76
C ASN A 131 22.16 -6.70 0.33
N SER A 132 21.50 -7.85 0.20
CA SER A 132 21.00 -8.34 -1.10
C SER A 132 19.87 -7.45 -1.62
N TYR A 133 18.94 -7.05 -0.75
CA TYR A 133 17.86 -6.13 -1.10
C TYR A 133 18.39 -4.79 -1.61
N LYS A 134 19.35 -4.18 -0.91
CA LYS A 134 19.97 -2.91 -1.31
C LYS A 134 20.72 -3.01 -2.64
N LYS A 135 21.39 -4.12 -2.91
CA LYS A 135 22.08 -4.36 -4.20
C LYS A 135 21.07 -4.50 -5.34
N LEU A 136 20.01 -5.27 -5.15
CA LEU A 136 18.98 -5.52 -6.18
C LEU A 136 18.12 -4.28 -6.48
N ILE A 137 17.92 -3.40 -5.49
CA ILE A 137 16.96 -2.29 -5.57
C ILE A 137 17.67 -0.93 -5.43
N GLY A 138 18.88 -0.82 -5.92
CA GLY A 138 19.69 0.41 -5.81
C GLY A 138 19.06 1.64 -6.46
N LEU A 139 18.30 1.47 -7.55
CA LEU A 139 17.71 2.58 -8.30
C LEU A 139 16.22 2.74 -8.02
N THR A 140 15.77 3.99 -7.92
CA THR A 140 14.36 4.32 -7.67
C THR A 140 13.39 3.74 -8.72
N ALA A 141 13.83 3.64 -9.97
CA ALA A 141 13.05 3.06 -11.05
C ALA A 141 12.78 1.56 -10.85
N GLN A 142 13.74 0.82 -10.28
CA GLN A 142 13.62 -0.61 -10.00
C GLN A 142 12.67 -0.89 -8.84
N LYS A 143 12.67 -0.03 -7.81
CA LYS A 143 11.74 -0.14 -6.68
C LYS A 143 10.29 -0.18 -7.11
N LYS A 144 9.91 0.60 -8.13
CA LYS A 144 8.55 0.66 -8.66
C LYS A 144 8.14 -0.59 -9.46
N ARG A 145 9.09 -1.46 -9.82
CA ARG A 145 8.87 -2.68 -10.62
C ARG A 145 8.81 -3.96 -9.79
N ILE A 146 8.88 -3.84 -8.46
CA ILE A 146 8.69 -5.00 -7.58
C ILE A 146 7.22 -5.40 -7.62
N TYR A 147 6.97 -6.68 -7.87
CA TYR A 147 5.63 -7.25 -7.81
C TYR A 147 5.61 -8.45 -6.87
N GLY A 148 4.48 -8.64 -6.20
CA GLY A 148 4.30 -9.72 -5.24
C GLY A 148 3.07 -10.57 -5.54
N THR A 149 3.11 -11.81 -5.12
CA THR A 149 1.97 -12.73 -5.17
C THR A 149 1.95 -13.63 -3.94
N TYR A 150 0.77 -14.21 -3.65
CA TYR A 150 0.57 -15.11 -2.52
C TYR A 150 0.09 -16.47 -2.99
N ASP A 151 0.86 -17.49 -2.62
CA ASP A 151 0.46 -18.89 -2.73
C ASP A 151 -0.26 -19.31 -1.44
N ALA A 152 -1.58 -19.34 -1.50
CA ALA A 152 -2.41 -19.66 -0.34
C ALA A 152 -2.28 -21.13 0.10
N GLN A 153 -1.99 -22.05 -0.83
CA GLN A 153 -1.85 -23.47 -0.52
C GLN A 153 -0.62 -23.74 0.33
N ASN A 154 0.49 -23.12 -0.03
CA ASN A 154 1.78 -23.26 0.66
C ASN A 154 2.05 -22.16 1.68
N ARG A 155 1.14 -21.18 1.81
CA ARG A 155 1.27 -20.01 2.70
C ARG A 155 2.57 -19.25 2.48
N ARG A 156 2.92 -19.01 1.22
CA ARG A 156 4.16 -18.33 0.82
C ARG A 156 3.86 -17.06 0.04
N ALA A 157 4.49 -15.97 0.43
CA ALA A 157 4.54 -14.75 -0.36
C ALA A 157 5.82 -14.74 -1.20
N TRP A 158 5.67 -14.40 -2.48
CA TRP A 158 6.76 -14.33 -3.45
C TRP A 158 6.87 -12.92 -3.99
N TRP A 159 8.09 -12.45 -4.19
CA TRP A 159 8.35 -11.19 -4.86
C TRP A 159 9.30 -11.39 -6.02
N GLY A 160 8.90 -10.86 -7.18
CA GLY A 160 9.78 -10.70 -8.33
C GLY A 160 10.44 -9.31 -8.27
N VAL A 161 11.75 -9.30 -8.42
CA VAL A 161 12.56 -8.09 -8.46
C VAL A 161 13.33 -8.10 -9.77
N GLN A 162 13.25 -7.01 -10.53
CA GLN A 162 14.05 -6.89 -11.74
C GLN A 162 15.46 -6.49 -11.36
N GLU A 163 16.42 -7.32 -11.72
CA GLU A 163 17.85 -7.03 -11.59
C GLU A 163 18.27 -5.95 -12.59
N ASP A 164 19.26 -5.13 -12.23
CA ASP A 164 19.78 -4.12 -13.15
C ASP A 164 20.67 -4.80 -14.18
N THR A 165 20.25 -4.78 -15.44
CA THR A 165 21.00 -5.38 -16.55
C THR A 165 22.30 -4.64 -16.86
N ASN A 166 22.48 -3.43 -16.34
CA ASN A 166 23.73 -2.68 -16.52
C ASN A 166 24.90 -3.21 -15.68
N SER A 167 24.66 -4.10 -14.72
CA SER A 167 25.74 -4.75 -13.95
C SER A 167 26.36 -5.94 -14.67
N LEU A 168 25.74 -6.45 -15.73
CA LEU A 168 26.23 -7.61 -16.47
C LEU A 168 27.24 -7.27 -17.58
N GLU A 169 27.36 -5.98 -17.96
CA GLU A 169 28.31 -5.57 -19.01
C GLU A 169 29.73 -5.29 -18.50
N ASN A 170 29.96 -5.26 -17.18
CA ASN A 170 31.26 -4.95 -16.59
C ASN A 170 32.08 -6.16 -16.09
N ASP A 171 31.56 -7.38 -16.23
CA ASP A 171 32.30 -8.60 -15.79
C ASP A 171 33.02 -9.38 -16.92
N THR A 172 33.15 -8.74 -18.10
CA THR A 172 33.97 -9.30 -19.20
C THR A 172 35.12 -8.34 -19.55
N ALA A 173 36.07 -8.20 -18.67
CA ALA A 173 37.42 -7.68 -18.97
C ALA A 173 38.48 -8.45 -18.18
#